data_60ba1dfb82e6cfc29ebe7a220de9f445
#
_entry.id   60ba1dfb82e6cfc29ebe7a220de9f445
#
_cell.length_a   1.000
_cell.length_b   1.000
_cell.length_c   1.000
_cell.angle_alpha   90.00
_cell.angle_beta   90.00
_cell.angle_gamma   90.00
#
_symmetry.space_group_name_H-M   'P 1'
#
loop_
_entity.id
_entity.type
_entity.pdbx_description
1 polymer ?
#
loop_
_entity_poly.entity_id
_entity_poly.type
_entity_poly.pdbx_seq_one_letter_code
_entity_poly.pdbx_strand_id
1 'polypeptide(L)'
;LILCLTSTFIAWIVGNLIGLLAGFRKNKTSSKILEAIAIFIYPIPYFLVALILQIVFAFILKWFPLQAVINTKGGFGPWIASVVKASILPGISLLLLGTGWWIISMKSLASTTAEEDYVRYARFRGLSEFAIGKNYVMRNSILTQITALAMSLGGVFGGSIMTEIIFGYPGVGSLIQAAILQSDYNMILGCITISIVAIASATLIVDLIYPFIDPRIRYG
;
A
#
# COMPACT_ATOMS: atom_id res chain seq x y z
N LEU A 1 4.61 11.49 3.57
CA LEU A 1 5.59 10.47 3.20
C LEU A 1 5.53 9.25 4.13
N ILE A 2 5.82 9.40 5.43
CA ILE A 2 5.80 8.30 6.41
C ILE A 2 4.45 7.56 6.39
N LEU A 3 3.35 8.29 6.41
CA LEU A 3 2.01 7.71 6.34
C LEU A 3 1.81 6.83 5.09
N CYS A 4 2.17 7.34 3.91
CA CYS A 4 2.02 6.58 2.66
C CYS A 4 2.93 5.36 2.62
N LEU A 5 4.20 5.50 3.04
CA LEU A 5 5.15 4.39 3.10
C LEU A 5 4.65 3.28 4.04
N THR A 6 4.30 3.63 5.28
CA THR A 6 3.82 2.66 6.26
C THR A 6 2.53 1.98 5.80
N SER A 7 1.57 2.72 5.25
CA SER A 7 0.33 2.18 4.70
C SER A 7 0.59 1.24 3.51
N THR A 8 1.49 1.61 2.59
CA THR A 8 1.86 0.75 1.46
C THR A 8 2.50 -0.56 1.91
N PHE A 9 3.45 -0.50 2.88
CA PHE A 9 4.06 -1.71 3.42
C PHE A 9 3.06 -2.62 4.12
N ILE A 10 2.18 -2.07 4.95
CA ILE A 10 1.16 -2.86 5.66
C ILE A 10 0.17 -3.45 4.64
N ALA A 11 -0.29 -2.67 3.66
CA ALA A 11 -1.17 -3.14 2.59
C ALA A 11 -0.51 -4.27 1.78
N TRP A 12 0.79 -4.13 1.47
CA TRP A 12 1.56 -5.15 0.79
C TRP A 12 1.64 -6.45 1.61
N ILE A 13 1.99 -6.38 2.89
CA ILE A 13 2.08 -7.57 3.76
C ILE A 13 0.72 -8.25 3.85
N VAL A 14 -0.31 -7.52 4.25
CA VAL A 14 -1.66 -8.05 4.46
C VAL A 14 -2.25 -8.60 3.16
N GLY A 15 -2.14 -7.84 2.07
CA GLY A 15 -2.66 -8.24 0.76
C GLY A 15 -1.98 -9.48 0.22
N ASN A 16 -0.65 -9.59 0.34
CA ASN A 16 0.06 -10.79 -0.11
C ASN A 16 -0.26 -12.02 0.74
N LEU A 17 -0.40 -11.89 2.06
CA LEU A 17 -0.78 -13.02 2.91
C LEU A 17 -2.18 -13.52 2.57
N ILE A 18 -3.15 -12.62 2.45
CA ILE A 18 -4.54 -12.97 2.08
C ILE A 18 -4.58 -13.54 0.65
N GLY A 19 -3.91 -12.89 -0.30
CA GLY A 19 -3.84 -13.30 -1.70
C GLY A 19 -3.21 -14.67 -1.89
N LEU A 20 -2.12 -14.97 -1.16
CA LEU A 20 -1.47 -16.28 -1.15
C LEU A 20 -2.45 -17.37 -0.69
N LEU A 21 -3.11 -17.16 0.45
CA LEU A 21 -4.09 -18.12 0.98
C LEU A 21 -5.27 -18.33 0.04
N ALA A 22 -5.74 -17.25 -0.58
CA ALA A 22 -6.82 -17.31 -1.56
C ALA A 22 -6.40 -18.02 -2.85
N GLY A 23 -5.19 -17.76 -3.36
CA GLY A 23 -4.67 -18.37 -4.59
C GLY A 23 -4.38 -19.86 -4.41
N PHE A 24 -3.77 -20.23 -3.30
CA PHE A 24 -3.48 -21.64 -2.98
C PHE A 24 -4.76 -22.47 -2.78
N ARG A 25 -5.86 -21.84 -2.36
CA ARG A 25 -7.18 -22.47 -2.15
C ARG A 25 -8.22 -21.97 -3.14
N LYS A 26 -7.86 -21.72 -4.39
CA LYS A 26 -8.70 -21.08 -5.41
C LYS A 26 -10.09 -21.67 -5.59
N ASN A 27 -10.25 -22.98 -5.35
CA ASN A 27 -11.53 -23.67 -5.52
C ASN A 27 -12.49 -23.52 -4.31
N LYS A 28 -12.02 -22.98 -3.17
CA LYS A 28 -12.88 -22.78 -2.00
C LYS A 28 -13.76 -21.55 -2.16
N THR A 29 -14.99 -21.65 -1.68
CA THR A 29 -15.97 -20.52 -1.69
C THR A 29 -15.40 -19.29 -0.99
N SER A 30 -14.67 -19.45 0.12
CA SER A 30 -14.02 -18.34 0.83
C SER A 30 -13.02 -17.58 -0.05
N SER A 31 -12.25 -18.29 -0.89
CA SER A 31 -11.31 -17.66 -1.82
C SER A 31 -12.04 -16.82 -2.90
N LYS A 32 -13.17 -17.33 -3.41
CA LYS A 32 -14.00 -16.62 -4.39
C LYS A 32 -14.64 -15.38 -3.78
N ILE A 33 -15.10 -15.46 -2.53
CA ILE A 33 -15.67 -14.31 -1.81
C ILE A 33 -14.60 -13.23 -1.57
N LEU A 34 -13.42 -13.61 -1.10
CA LEU A 34 -12.31 -12.68 -0.89
C LEU A 34 -11.90 -11.97 -2.19
N GLU A 35 -11.84 -12.71 -3.29
CA GLU A 35 -11.57 -12.14 -4.61
C GLU A 35 -12.66 -11.15 -5.04
N ALA A 36 -13.93 -11.55 -4.91
CA ALA A 36 -15.06 -10.68 -5.26
C ALA A 36 -15.02 -9.37 -4.45
N ILE A 37 -14.74 -9.44 -3.14
CA ILE A 37 -14.58 -8.27 -2.29
C ILE A 37 -13.40 -7.40 -2.77
N ALA A 38 -12.26 -8.01 -3.06
CA ALA A 38 -11.07 -7.28 -3.52
C ALA A 38 -11.32 -6.59 -4.88
N ILE A 39 -11.96 -7.28 -5.83
CA ILE A 39 -12.33 -6.74 -7.14
C ILE A 39 -13.36 -5.62 -7.00
N PHE A 40 -14.30 -5.72 -6.04
CA PHE A 40 -15.29 -4.67 -5.81
C PHE A 40 -14.68 -3.42 -5.17
N ILE A 41 -13.77 -3.59 -4.22
CA ILE A 41 -13.16 -2.46 -3.49
C ILE A 41 -12.08 -1.75 -4.34
N TYR A 42 -11.27 -2.49 -5.07
CA TYR A 42 -10.12 -1.96 -5.79
C TYR A 42 -10.41 -0.77 -6.73
N PRO A 43 -11.49 -0.78 -7.56
CA PRO A 43 -11.77 0.30 -8.49
C PRO A 43 -12.45 1.52 -7.84
N ILE A 44 -12.79 1.46 -6.54
CA ILE A 44 -13.43 2.59 -5.87
C ILE A 44 -12.45 3.76 -5.81
N PRO A 45 -12.84 4.97 -6.25
CA PRO A 45 -11.98 6.13 -6.14
C PRO A 45 -11.58 6.38 -4.69
N TYR A 46 -10.29 6.50 -4.47
CA TYR A 46 -9.67 6.60 -3.16
C TYR A 46 -10.32 7.68 -2.25
N PHE A 47 -10.58 8.86 -2.82
CA PHE A 47 -11.16 9.97 -2.07
C PHE A 47 -12.57 9.69 -1.53
N LEU A 48 -13.36 8.83 -2.21
CA LEU A 48 -14.68 8.46 -1.73
C LEU A 48 -14.60 7.64 -0.44
N VAL A 49 -13.70 6.68 -0.37
CA VAL A 49 -13.49 5.89 0.86
C VAL A 49 -12.99 6.78 1.99
N ALA A 50 -12.06 7.68 1.70
CA ALA A 50 -11.56 8.65 2.68
C ALA A 50 -12.69 9.53 3.24
N LEU A 51 -13.56 10.07 2.37
CA LEU A 51 -14.71 10.87 2.77
C LEU A 51 -15.73 10.06 3.60
N ILE A 52 -16.07 8.85 3.18
CA ILE A 52 -17.00 7.99 3.92
C ILE A 52 -16.45 7.70 5.32
N LEU A 53 -15.16 7.34 5.43
CA LEU A 53 -14.53 7.10 6.72
C LEU A 53 -14.53 8.36 7.60
N GLN A 54 -14.24 9.52 7.03
CA GLN A 54 -14.28 10.78 7.78
C GLN A 54 -15.70 11.11 8.26
N ILE A 55 -16.71 10.97 7.40
CA ILE A 55 -18.12 11.24 7.77
C ILE A 55 -18.56 10.28 8.87
N VAL A 56 -18.30 8.98 8.72
CA VAL A 56 -18.79 7.99 9.68
C VAL A 56 -18.02 8.09 11.00
N PHE A 57 -16.70 8.05 10.97
CA PHE A 57 -15.88 7.89 12.19
C PHE A 57 -15.49 9.21 12.85
N ALA A 58 -15.38 10.30 12.09
CA ALA A 58 -15.02 11.59 12.67
C ALA A 58 -16.23 12.49 12.90
N PHE A 59 -17.21 12.51 11.98
CA PHE A 59 -18.38 13.40 12.11
C PHE A 59 -19.54 12.74 12.90
N ILE A 60 -19.98 11.54 12.52
CA ILE A 60 -21.13 10.86 13.14
C ILE A 60 -20.73 10.25 14.49
N LEU A 61 -19.74 9.33 14.49
CA LEU A 61 -19.33 8.59 15.68
C LEU A 61 -18.41 9.41 16.61
N LYS A 62 -17.77 10.45 16.09
CA LYS A 62 -16.83 11.32 16.84
C LYS A 62 -15.69 10.56 17.53
N TRP A 63 -15.29 9.42 16.96
CA TRP A 63 -14.17 8.63 17.47
C TRP A 63 -12.81 9.25 17.14
N PHE A 64 -12.74 9.98 16.05
CA PHE A 64 -11.54 10.67 15.57
C PHE A 64 -11.83 12.15 15.34
N PRO A 65 -10.79 13.02 15.39
CA PRO A 65 -10.94 14.42 15.01
C PRO A 65 -11.24 14.55 13.51
N LEU A 66 -12.01 15.58 13.12
CA LEU A 66 -12.31 15.88 11.71
C LEU A 66 -11.05 16.25 10.92
N GLN A 67 -10.10 16.89 11.57
CA GLN A 67 -8.81 17.23 10.96
C GLN A 67 -7.66 16.70 11.81
N ALA A 68 -6.53 16.42 11.19
CA ALA A 68 -5.35 15.95 11.87
C ALA A 68 -4.81 17.01 12.84
N VAL A 69 -4.85 16.70 14.13
CA VAL A 69 -4.30 17.56 15.17
C VAL A 69 -2.99 16.96 15.67
N ILE A 70 -1.87 17.61 15.35
CA ILE A 70 -0.54 17.20 15.79
C ILE A 70 -0.07 18.14 16.90
N ASN A 71 0.20 17.59 18.08
CA ASN A 71 0.66 18.36 19.24
C ASN A 71 2.19 18.53 19.17
N THR A 72 2.63 19.76 18.90
CA THR A 72 4.07 20.11 18.83
C THR A 72 4.66 20.60 20.17
N LYS A 73 3.82 20.84 21.20
CA LYS A 73 4.25 21.52 22.43
C LYS A 73 4.52 20.57 23.60
N GLY A 74 4.21 19.29 23.50
CA GLY A 74 4.22 18.35 24.63
C GLY A 74 5.46 17.48 24.79
N GLY A 75 6.56 17.73 24.03
CA GLY A 75 7.72 16.85 23.98
C GLY A 75 7.51 15.64 23.04
N PHE A 76 8.51 14.74 23.00
CA PHE A 76 8.56 13.66 21.99
C PHE A 76 7.43 12.62 22.13
N GLY A 77 7.09 12.22 23.36
CA GLY A 77 6.04 11.22 23.60
C GLY A 77 4.64 11.69 23.18
N PRO A 78 4.14 12.83 23.70
CA PRO A 78 2.86 13.41 23.26
C PRO A 78 2.82 13.74 21.76
N TRP A 79 3.94 14.15 21.18
CA TRP A 79 4.04 14.38 19.74
C TRP A 79 3.78 13.09 18.95
N ILE A 80 4.52 11.98 19.25
CA ILE A 80 4.30 10.70 18.60
C ILE A 80 2.86 10.21 18.75
N ALA A 81 2.31 10.27 19.97
CA ALA A 81 0.94 9.83 20.21
C ALA A 81 -0.09 10.61 19.37
N SER A 82 0.11 11.93 19.22
CA SER A 82 -0.76 12.76 18.37
C SER A 82 -0.61 12.43 16.88
N VAL A 83 0.62 12.21 16.39
CA VAL A 83 0.88 11.79 15.01
C VAL A 83 0.22 10.44 14.72
N VAL A 84 0.41 9.45 15.59
CA VAL A 84 -0.20 8.14 15.41
C VAL A 84 -1.72 8.24 15.36
N LYS A 85 -2.34 8.96 16.32
CA LYS A 85 -3.79 9.16 16.36
C LYS A 85 -4.31 9.86 15.11
N ALA A 86 -3.63 10.90 14.65
CA ALA A 86 -3.97 11.62 13.43
C ALA A 86 -3.83 10.78 12.17
N SER A 87 -2.93 9.77 12.18
CA SER A 87 -2.63 8.91 11.04
C SER A 87 -3.55 7.70 10.90
N ILE A 88 -4.34 7.34 11.94
CA ILE A 88 -5.16 6.12 11.93
C ILE A 88 -6.18 6.16 10.79
N LEU A 89 -7.01 7.17 10.74
CA LEU A 89 -8.11 7.24 9.77
C LEU A 89 -7.60 7.39 8.32
N PRO A 90 -6.65 8.31 8.03
CA PRO A 90 -5.99 8.38 6.73
C PRO A 90 -5.28 7.07 6.37
N GLY A 91 -4.58 6.45 7.32
CA GLY A 91 -3.90 5.18 7.11
C GLY A 91 -4.85 4.05 6.74
N ILE A 92 -5.97 3.90 7.45
CA ILE A 92 -7.01 2.90 7.14
C ILE A 92 -7.56 3.11 5.73
N SER A 93 -7.81 4.35 5.32
CA SER A 93 -8.31 4.63 3.97
C SER A 93 -7.33 4.18 2.87
N LEU A 94 -6.03 4.43 3.07
CA LEU A 94 -4.96 3.97 2.18
C LEU A 94 -4.83 2.43 2.18
N LEU A 95 -4.93 1.82 3.36
CA LEU A 95 -4.82 0.38 3.54
C LEU A 95 -5.95 -0.38 2.82
N LEU A 96 -7.19 0.05 2.99
CA LEU A 96 -8.36 -0.64 2.42
C LEU A 96 -8.25 -0.80 0.91
N LEU A 97 -7.87 0.25 0.21
CA LEU A 97 -7.77 0.22 -1.26
C LEU A 97 -6.47 -0.42 -1.74
N GLY A 98 -5.36 -0.07 -1.10
CA GLY A 98 -4.05 -0.66 -1.43
C GLY A 98 -4.04 -2.17 -1.27
N THR A 99 -4.68 -2.70 -0.22
CA THR A 99 -4.73 -4.14 0.04
C THR A 99 -5.47 -4.91 -1.08
N GLY A 100 -6.51 -4.34 -1.69
CA GLY A 100 -7.27 -4.96 -2.77
C GLY A 100 -6.39 -5.36 -3.96
N TRP A 101 -5.55 -4.44 -4.44
CA TRP A 101 -4.60 -4.71 -5.51
C TRP A 101 -3.64 -5.87 -5.18
N TRP A 102 -3.05 -5.84 -3.99
CA TRP A 102 -2.09 -6.86 -3.57
C TRP A 102 -2.73 -8.24 -3.41
N ILE A 103 -4.01 -8.30 -2.95
CA ILE A 103 -4.77 -9.57 -2.88
C ILE A 103 -4.96 -10.15 -4.28
N ILE A 104 -5.44 -9.36 -5.23
CA ILE A 104 -5.73 -9.82 -6.60
C ILE A 104 -4.44 -10.30 -7.27
N SER A 105 -3.39 -9.49 -7.20
CA SER A 105 -2.09 -9.78 -7.81
C SER A 105 -1.46 -11.07 -7.23
N MET A 106 -1.37 -11.17 -5.90
CA MET A 106 -0.78 -12.33 -5.26
C MET A 106 -1.63 -13.59 -5.44
N LYS A 107 -2.97 -13.46 -5.42
CA LYS A 107 -3.85 -14.60 -5.68
C LYS A 107 -3.62 -15.16 -7.09
N SER A 108 -3.51 -14.29 -8.10
CA SER A 108 -3.24 -14.70 -9.47
C SER A 108 -1.91 -15.46 -9.57
N LEU A 109 -0.83 -14.87 -9.05
CA LEU A 109 0.50 -15.48 -9.05
C LEU A 109 0.54 -16.82 -8.31
N ALA A 110 -0.06 -16.88 -7.11
CA ALA A 110 -0.09 -18.09 -6.32
C ALA A 110 -0.91 -19.20 -7.00
N SER A 111 -2.01 -18.84 -7.68
CA SER A 111 -2.83 -19.81 -8.42
C SER A 111 -2.07 -20.42 -9.59
N THR A 112 -1.37 -19.60 -10.38
CA THR A 112 -0.56 -20.07 -11.50
C THR A 112 0.62 -20.91 -11.01
N THR A 113 1.35 -20.42 -10.02
CA THR A 113 2.49 -21.17 -9.43
C THR A 113 2.07 -22.51 -8.84
N ALA A 114 0.87 -22.61 -8.25
CA ALA A 114 0.36 -23.85 -7.68
C ALA A 114 0.05 -24.94 -8.72
N GLU A 115 -0.04 -24.59 -10.00
CA GLU A 115 -0.27 -25.51 -11.13
C GLU A 115 1.02 -25.97 -11.82
N GLU A 116 2.16 -25.37 -11.47
CA GLU A 116 3.47 -25.73 -12.03
C GLU A 116 3.88 -27.16 -11.71
N ASP A 117 4.60 -27.81 -12.62
CA ASP A 117 4.96 -29.23 -12.51
C ASP A 117 5.78 -29.53 -11.25
N TYR A 118 6.71 -28.66 -10.86
CA TYR A 118 7.48 -28.87 -9.64
C TYR A 118 6.62 -28.88 -8.36
N VAL A 119 5.48 -28.16 -8.36
CA VAL A 119 4.52 -28.20 -7.26
C VAL A 119 3.73 -29.51 -7.29
N ARG A 120 3.36 -30.00 -8.47
CA ARG A 120 2.75 -31.32 -8.64
C ARG A 120 3.68 -32.43 -8.15
N TYR A 121 4.96 -32.40 -8.52
CA TYR A 121 5.95 -33.34 -8.01
C TYR A 121 6.10 -33.29 -6.48
N ALA A 122 6.05 -32.10 -5.88
CA ALA A 122 6.08 -31.97 -4.43
C ALA A 122 4.88 -32.66 -3.76
N ARG A 123 3.68 -32.57 -4.36
CA ARG A 123 2.50 -33.30 -3.90
C ARG A 123 2.64 -34.80 -4.03
N PHE A 124 3.16 -35.31 -5.17
CA PHE A 124 3.42 -36.73 -5.36
C PHE A 124 4.45 -37.30 -4.37
N ARG A 125 5.36 -36.47 -3.89
CA ARG A 125 6.30 -36.85 -2.81
C ARG A 125 5.67 -36.87 -1.42
N GLY A 126 4.38 -36.58 -1.29
CA GLY A 126 3.67 -36.59 -0.02
C GLY A 126 3.93 -35.43 0.91
N LEU A 127 4.45 -34.29 0.38
CA LEU A 127 4.64 -33.10 1.19
C LEU A 127 3.29 -32.51 1.61
N SER A 128 3.24 -31.98 2.84
CA SER A 128 2.03 -31.33 3.34
C SER A 128 1.68 -30.07 2.53
N GLU A 129 0.40 -29.76 2.36
CA GLU A 129 -0.07 -28.57 1.65
C GLU A 129 0.51 -27.26 2.25
N PHE A 130 0.74 -27.23 3.57
CA PHE A 130 1.39 -26.08 4.21
C PHE A 130 2.85 -25.93 3.77
N ALA A 131 3.61 -27.02 3.73
CA ALA A 131 4.99 -27.02 3.26
C ALA A 131 5.08 -26.61 1.78
N ILE A 132 4.17 -27.11 0.95
CA ILE A 132 4.06 -26.76 -0.47
C ILE A 132 3.75 -25.25 -0.61
N GLY A 133 2.73 -24.77 0.08
CA GLY A 133 2.33 -23.36 0.04
C GLY A 133 3.48 -22.42 0.44
N LYS A 134 4.19 -22.74 1.52
CA LYS A 134 5.27 -21.91 2.05
C LYS A 134 6.55 -21.98 1.19
N ASN A 135 7.02 -23.19 0.87
CA ASN A 135 8.37 -23.37 0.31
C ASN A 135 8.40 -23.36 -1.22
N TYR A 136 7.27 -23.65 -1.88
CA TYR A 136 7.20 -23.75 -3.34
C TYR A 136 6.38 -22.60 -3.94
N VAL A 137 5.15 -22.38 -3.46
CA VAL A 137 4.27 -21.36 -4.04
C VAL A 137 4.66 -19.96 -3.58
N MET A 138 4.70 -19.71 -2.26
CA MET A 138 5.02 -18.40 -1.71
C MET A 138 6.40 -17.92 -2.17
N ARG A 139 7.41 -18.77 -2.07
CA ARG A 139 8.80 -18.43 -2.40
C ARG A 139 8.97 -17.94 -3.84
N ASN A 140 8.24 -18.52 -4.79
CA ASN A 140 8.31 -18.10 -6.19
C ASN A 140 7.43 -16.88 -6.48
N SER A 141 6.23 -16.83 -5.91
CA SER A 141 5.30 -15.72 -6.14
C SER A 141 5.76 -14.41 -5.47
N ILE A 142 6.42 -14.48 -4.32
CA ILE A 142 6.81 -13.28 -3.56
C ILE A 142 7.88 -12.44 -4.29
N LEU A 143 8.73 -13.05 -5.12
CA LEU A 143 9.74 -12.32 -5.88
C LEU A 143 9.09 -11.26 -6.78
N THR A 144 8.08 -11.64 -7.55
CA THR A 144 7.32 -10.70 -8.38
C THR A 144 6.64 -9.61 -7.56
N GLN A 145 6.15 -9.95 -6.34
CA GLN A 145 5.52 -8.97 -5.45
C GLN A 145 6.52 -8.00 -4.82
N ILE A 146 7.76 -8.43 -4.55
CA ILE A 146 8.82 -7.53 -4.09
C ILE A 146 9.18 -6.53 -5.19
N THR A 147 9.29 -7.00 -6.42
CA THR A 147 9.49 -6.16 -7.59
C THR A 147 8.38 -5.11 -7.73
N ALA A 148 7.13 -5.55 -7.68
CA ALA A 148 5.98 -4.65 -7.75
C ALA A 148 5.96 -3.64 -6.57
N LEU A 149 6.37 -4.06 -5.36
CA LEU A 149 6.53 -3.16 -4.22
C LEU A 149 7.59 -2.09 -4.51
N ALA A 150 8.75 -2.50 -5.00
CA ALA A 150 9.83 -1.58 -5.34
C ALA A 150 9.36 -0.49 -6.33
N MET A 151 8.64 -0.90 -7.38
CA MET A 151 8.05 0.04 -8.34
C MET A 151 6.98 0.94 -7.70
N SER A 152 6.14 0.40 -6.80
CA SER A 152 5.10 1.18 -6.13
C SER A 152 5.66 2.23 -5.17
N LEU A 153 6.82 1.96 -4.55
CA LEU A 153 7.49 2.90 -3.65
C LEU A 153 7.91 4.19 -4.37
N GLY A 154 8.28 4.12 -5.64
CA GLY A 154 8.52 5.31 -6.45
C GLY A 154 7.30 6.25 -6.50
N GLY A 155 6.09 5.69 -6.66
CA GLY A 155 4.84 6.45 -6.68
C GLY A 155 4.43 7.05 -5.33
N VAL A 156 4.89 6.48 -4.20
CA VAL A 156 4.54 6.96 -2.85
C VAL A 156 5.03 8.39 -2.60
N PHE A 157 6.14 8.81 -3.21
CA PHE A 157 6.69 10.15 -3.08
C PHE A 157 5.80 11.24 -3.70
N GLY A 158 4.95 10.89 -4.67
CA GLY A 158 3.91 11.79 -5.18
C GLY A 158 2.84 12.13 -4.15
N GLY A 159 2.84 11.43 -3.02
CA GLY A 159 1.94 11.62 -1.89
C GLY A 159 0.49 11.29 -2.24
N SER A 160 -0.33 11.28 -1.21
CA SER A 160 -1.77 11.23 -1.39
C SER A 160 -2.35 12.61 -1.13
N ILE A 161 -2.30 13.48 -2.13
CA ILE A 161 -2.80 14.86 -2.04
C ILE A 161 -4.24 14.87 -1.50
N MET A 162 -5.09 14.00 -2.01
CA MET A 162 -6.48 13.91 -1.57
C MET A 162 -6.63 13.48 -0.11
N THR A 163 -5.75 12.58 0.38
CA THR A 163 -5.75 12.21 1.81
C THR A 163 -5.40 13.38 2.70
N GLU A 164 -4.36 14.11 2.32
CA GLU A 164 -3.89 15.27 3.08
C GLU A 164 -4.96 16.36 3.13
N ILE A 165 -5.65 16.60 2.01
CA ILE A 165 -6.74 17.58 1.92
C ILE A 165 -7.93 17.13 2.76
N ILE A 166 -8.43 15.92 2.58
CA ILE A 166 -9.66 15.44 3.24
C ILE A 166 -9.49 15.41 4.76
N PHE A 167 -8.37 14.84 5.24
CA PHE A 167 -8.14 14.70 6.68
C PHE A 167 -7.44 15.92 7.31
N GLY A 168 -7.11 16.97 6.54
CA GLY A 168 -6.30 18.08 7.01
C GLY A 168 -4.93 17.62 7.51
N TYR A 169 -4.38 16.57 6.89
CA TYR A 169 -3.10 15.99 7.30
C TYR A 169 -1.95 16.82 6.74
N PRO A 170 -0.97 17.27 7.58
CA PRO A 170 0.11 18.12 7.09
C PRO A 170 1.01 17.36 6.13
N GLY A 171 1.16 17.88 4.92
CA GLY A 171 1.98 17.29 3.89
C GLY A 171 2.18 18.20 2.70
N VAL A 172 2.91 17.70 1.69
CA VAL A 172 3.23 18.49 0.48
C VAL A 172 1.97 18.78 -0.33
N GLY A 173 1.00 17.86 -0.36
CA GLY A 173 -0.25 18.07 -1.09
C GLY A 173 -1.11 19.18 -0.49
N SER A 174 -1.19 19.26 0.84
CA SER A 174 -1.89 20.34 1.54
C SER A 174 -1.21 21.70 1.32
N LEU A 175 0.12 21.74 1.23
CA LEU A 175 0.87 22.94 0.88
C LEU A 175 0.61 23.39 -0.56
N ILE A 176 0.60 22.46 -1.52
CA ILE A 176 0.27 22.74 -2.92
C ILE A 176 -1.15 23.30 -3.02
N GLN A 177 -2.12 22.70 -2.33
CA GLN A 177 -3.49 23.21 -2.32
C GLN A 177 -3.57 24.63 -1.79
N ALA A 178 -2.91 24.92 -0.66
CA ALA A 178 -2.88 26.26 -0.08
C ALA A 178 -2.25 27.28 -1.05
N ALA A 179 -1.17 26.89 -1.72
CA ALA A 179 -0.51 27.73 -2.73
C ALA A 179 -1.39 28.00 -3.97
N ILE A 180 -2.15 26.97 -4.42
CA ILE A 180 -3.10 27.15 -5.54
C ILE A 180 -4.18 28.17 -5.16
N LEU A 181 -4.77 28.04 -3.96
CA LEU A 181 -5.81 28.95 -3.49
C LEU A 181 -5.32 30.41 -3.33
N GLN A 182 -4.03 30.59 -3.07
CA GLN A 182 -3.40 31.90 -2.94
C GLN A 182 -2.76 32.39 -4.26
N SER A 183 -2.83 31.59 -5.33
CA SER A 183 -2.17 31.89 -6.61
C SER A 183 -0.64 32.10 -6.47
N ASP A 184 -0.02 31.44 -5.49
CA ASP A 184 1.43 31.48 -5.25
C ASP A 184 2.15 30.47 -6.15
N TYR A 185 2.47 30.90 -7.36
CA TYR A 185 3.17 30.07 -8.35
C TYR A 185 4.58 29.65 -7.90
N ASN A 186 5.27 30.49 -7.11
CA ASN A 186 6.62 30.15 -6.63
C ASN A 186 6.57 28.99 -5.66
N MET A 187 5.61 29.00 -4.73
CA MET A 187 5.39 27.89 -3.80
C MET A 187 4.96 26.61 -4.51
N ILE A 188 4.06 26.71 -5.51
CA ILE A 188 3.64 25.56 -6.33
C ILE A 188 4.86 24.95 -7.03
N LEU A 189 5.65 25.75 -7.74
CA LEU A 189 6.84 25.28 -8.45
C LEU A 189 7.87 24.68 -7.49
N GLY A 190 8.09 25.28 -6.32
CA GLY A 190 8.99 24.75 -5.29
C GLY A 190 8.55 23.36 -4.80
N CYS A 191 7.28 23.22 -4.43
CA CYS A 191 6.73 21.93 -3.97
C CYS A 191 6.80 20.84 -5.04
N ILE A 192 6.46 21.19 -6.29
CA ILE A 192 6.52 20.25 -7.42
C ILE A 192 7.96 19.83 -7.69
N THR A 193 8.90 20.77 -7.72
CA THR A 193 10.33 20.49 -7.97
C THR A 193 10.90 19.55 -6.92
N ILE A 194 10.64 19.82 -5.63
CA ILE A 194 11.09 18.96 -4.53
C ILE A 194 10.46 17.55 -4.67
N SER A 195 9.18 17.48 -5.01
CA SER A 195 8.50 16.20 -5.22
C SER A 195 9.11 15.39 -6.37
N ILE A 196 9.39 16.05 -7.51
CA ILE A 196 10.03 15.39 -8.67
C ILE A 196 11.42 14.86 -8.30
N VAL A 197 12.25 15.68 -7.63
CA VAL A 197 13.58 15.27 -7.20
C VAL A 197 13.49 14.09 -6.23
N ALA A 198 12.57 14.14 -5.27
CA ALA A 198 12.36 13.05 -4.31
C ALA A 198 11.92 11.75 -5.00
N ILE A 199 10.96 11.82 -5.94
CA ILE A 199 10.49 10.66 -6.71
C ILE A 199 11.63 10.08 -7.55
N ALA A 200 12.34 10.91 -8.31
CA ALA A 200 13.45 10.48 -9.16
C ALA A 200 14.57 9.82 -8.33
N SER A 201 14.92 10.42 -7.18
CA SER A 201 15.92 9.86 -6.28
C SER A 201 15.49 8.51 -5.68
N ALA A 202 14.23 8.39 -5.28
CA ALA A 202 13.69 7.15 -4.74
C ALA A 202 13.64 6.05 -5.80
N THR A 203 13.21 6.38 -7.02
CA THR A 203 13.18 5.44 -8.14
C THR A 203 14.59 4.96 -8.46
N LEU A 204 15.56 5.87 -8.54
CA LEU A 204 16.96 5.51 -8.76
C LEU A 204 17.49 4.56 -7.67
N ILE A 205 17.20 4.82 -6.39
CA ILE A 205 17.62 3.95 -5.28
C ILE A 205 16.97 2.56 -5.44
N VAL A 206 15.69 2.50 -5.76
CA VAL A 206 14.97 1.25 -6.01
C VAL A 206 15.61 0.48 -7.17
N ASP A 207 15.90 1.14 -8.29
CA ASP A 207 16.50 0.54 -9.47
C ASP A 207 17.91 0.00 -9.19
N LEU A 208 18.69 0.71 -8.37
CA LEU A 208 20.02 0.24 -7.95
C LEU A 208 19.96 -0.97 -7.00
N ILE A 209 18.94 -1.04 -6.15
CA ILE A 209 18.76 -2.16 -5.22
C ILE A 209 18.11 -3.38 -5.90
N TYR A 210 17.36 -3.15 -6.97
CA TYR A 210 16.57 -4.17 -7.65
C TYR A 210 17.35 -5.41 -8.10
N PRO A 211 18.53 -5.32 -8.74
CA PRO A 211 19.32 -6.48 -9.13
C PRO A 211 19.80 -7.33 -7.94
N PHE A 212 19.90 -6.75 -6.74
CA PHE A 212 20.26 -7.49 -5.53
C PHE A 212 19.07 -8.28 -4.96
N ILE A 213 17.84 -7.81 -5.22
CA ILE A 213 16.60 -8.47 -4.78
C ILE A 213 16.24 -9.61 -5.75
N ASP A 214 16.31 -9.35 -7.06
CA ASP A 214 16.05 -10.36 -8.10
C ASP A 214 17.27 -10.54 -9.02
N PRO A 215 18.14 -11.52 -8.73
CA PRO A 215 19.35 -11.78 -9.53
C PRO A 215 19.05 -12.30 -10.95
N ARG A 216 17.80 -12.53 -11.31
CA ARG A 216 17.41 -12.94 -12.66
C ARG A 216 17.41 -11.77 -13.65
N ILE A 217 17.39 -10.53 -13.13
CA ILE A 217 17.44 -9.31 -13.93
C ILE A 217 18.89 -8.87 -13.97
N ARG A 218 19.59 -9.23 -15.05
CA ARG A 218 20.89 -8.65 -15.40
C ARG A 218 20.64 -7.58 -16.44
N TYR A 219 21.09 -6.38 -16.19
CA TYR A 219 21.22 -5.38 -17.24
C TYR A 219 22.22 -5.92 -18.26
N GLY A 220 21.73 -6.27 -19.47
CA GLY A 220 22.55 -6.58 -20.63
C GLY A 220 23.10 -5.31 -21.23
#